data_89a0493d331f0db8e01b96a6904fa373
#
_entry.id   89a0493d331f0db8e01b96a6904fa373
#
_cell.length_a   1.000
_cell.length_b   1.000
_cell.length_c   1.000
_cell.angle_alpha   90.00
_cell.angle_beta   90.00
_cell.angle_gamma   90.00
#
_symmetry.space_group_name_H-M   'P 1'
#
loop_
_entity.id
_entity.type
_entity.pdbx_description
1 polymer ?
#
loop_
_entity_poly.entity_id
_entity_poly.type
_entity_poly.pdbx_seq_one_letter_code
_entity_poly.pdbx_strand_id
1 'polypeptide(L)'
;YISMFEAMTDNAYMQERAADIRDVTKRILSHLLQVTLPNPALIDEEVVLVSKDLTPSDTAQLDRQFVKGILTDLGGRTAHASIMARTLEIPAVVGSDVATQEVTDGVTVIVDGLTGDVIVDPDADTLATYQQKAADYSAQRAEWALLKDQQSVSADGKTFVVGANIGSPK
;
A
#
# COMPACT_ATOMS: atom_id res chain seq x y z
N TYR A 1 23.51 -15.73 -1.79
CA TYR A 1 22.17 -16.25 -1.51
C TYR A 1 21.10 -15.48 -2.30
N ILE A 2 21.09 -14.13 -2.31
CA ILE A 2 20.10 -13.33 -3.07
C ILE A 2 20.07 -13.77 -4.53
N SER A 3 21.20 -13.72 -5.23
CA SER A 3 21.28 -14.14 -6.65
C SER A 3 20.89 -15.60 -6.88
N MET A 4 21.10 -16.46 -5.91
CA MET A 4 20.70 -17.86 -5.99
C MET A 4 19.17 -18.00 -5.94
N PHE A 5 18.51 -17.27 -5.05
CA PHE A 5 17.04 -17.29 -4.96
C PHE A 5 16.38 -16.60 -6.15
N GLU A 6 16.96 -15.50 -6.65
CA GLU A 6 16.46 -14.81 -7.86
C GLU A 6 16.56 -15.71 -9.12
N ALA A 7 17.57 -16.57 -9.19
CA ALA A 7 17.74 -17.50 -10.30
C ALA A 7 16.75 -18.68 -10.29
N MET A 8 15.98 -18.86 -9.20
CA MET A 8 14.96 -19.92 -9.10
C MET A 8 13.66 -19.50 -9.76
N THR A 9 13.67 -19.31 -11.09
CA THR A 9 12.52 -18.81 -11.87
C THR A 9 11.27 -19.69 -11.76
N ASP A 10 11.44 -20.97 -11.45
CA ASP A 10 10.34 -21.93 -11.31
C ASP A 10 9.72 -21.94 -9.89
N ASN A 11 10.22 -21.10 -8.97
CA ASN A 11 9.78 -21.08 -7.58
C ASN A 11 9.54 -19.65 -7.10
N ALA A 12 8.34 -19.14 -7.31
CA ALA A 12 7.92 -17.79 -6.91
C ALA A 12 8.13 -17.53 -5.40
N TYR A 13 7.93 -18.53 -4.55
CA TYR A 13 8.15 -18.41 -3.11
C TYR A 13 9.62 -18.13 -2.77
N MET A 14 10.56 -18.80 -3.45
CA MET A 14 11.99 -18.55 -3.23
C MET A 14 12.43 -17.19 -3.78
N GLN A 15 11.83 -16.73 -4.87
CA GLN A 15 12.09 -15.39 -5.39
C GLN A 15 11.63 -14.30 -4.41
N GLU A 16 10.47 -14.48 -3.78
CA GLU A 16 10.00 -13.56 -2.72
C GLU A 16 10.97 -13.53 -1.52
N ARG A 17 11.58 -14.67 -1.16
CA ARG A 17 12.59 -14.74 -0.09
C ARG A 17 13.87 -13.97 -0.41
N ALA A 18 14.20 -13.75 -1.67
CA ALA A 18 15.29 -12.88 -2.06
C ALA A 18 15.09 -11.43 -1.57
N ALA A 19 13.85 -10.94 -1.62
CA ALA A 19 13.49 -9.62 -1.11
C ALA A 19 13.68 -9.52 0.41
N ASP A 20 13.24 -10.53 1.17
CA ASP A 20 13.42 -10.59 2.63
C ASP A 20 14.90 -10.53 3.01
N ILE A 21 15.75 -11.33 2.34
CA ILE A 21 17.19 -11.36 2.61
C ILE A 21 17.82 -10.02 2.26
N ARG A 22 17.40 -9.38 1.16
CA ARG A 22 17.88 -8.07 0.77
C ARG A 22 17.53 -7.01 1.81
N ASP A 23 16.31 -7.02 2.34
CA ASP A 23 15.86 -6.10 3.38
C ASP A 23 16.70 -6.26 4.67
N VAL A 24 16.83 -7.48 5.18
CA VAL A 24 17.65 -7.76 6.36
C VAL A 24 19.11 -7.33 6.14
N THR A 25 19.67 -7.64 4.97
CA THR A 25 21.07 -7.25 4.63
C THR A 25 21.22 -5.73 4.60
N LYS A 26 20.28 -5.00 3.98
CA LYS A 26 20.27 -3.54 3.92
C LYS A 26 20.28 -2.93 5.32
N ARG A 27 19.47 -3.46 6.24
CA ARG A 27 19.39 -3.01 7.64
C ARG A 27 20.68 -3.28 8.40
N ILE A 28 21.24 -4.48 8.26
CA ILE A 28 22.53 -4.81 8.90
C ILE A 28 23.63 -3.86 8.40
N LEU A 29 23.70 -3.65 7.09
CA LEU A 29 24.70 -2.75 6.49
C LEU A 29 24.49 -1.31 6.95
N SER A 30 23.28 -0.82 7.06
CA SER A 30 23.02 0.53 7.56
C SER A 30 23.56 0.74 8.97
N HIS A 31 23.35 -0.24 9.86
CA HIS A 31 23.92 -0.20 11.20
C HIS A 31 25.44 -0.25 11.22
N LEU A 32 26.04 -1.11 10.41
CA LEU A 32 27.51 -1.24 10.33
C LEU A 32 28.18 0.00 9.74
N LEU A 33 27.55 0.62 8.75
CA LEU A 33 28.07 1.80 8.04
C LEU A 33 27.62 3.11 8.72
N GLN A 34 26.79 3.05 9.76
CA GLN A 34 26.20 4.20 10.45
C GLN A 34 25.44 5.15 9.50
N VAL A 35 24.79 4.58 8.49
CA VAL A 35 23.94 5.31 7.54
C VAL A 35 22.51 5.21 8.01
N THR A 36 21.85 6.38 8.18
CA THR A 36 20.41 6.43 8.49
C THR A 36 19.61 6.09 7.23
N LEU A 37 18.81 5.04 7.29
CA LEU A 37 17.85 4.75 6.24
C LEU A 37 16.61 5.64 6.41
N PRO A 38 15.93 6.03 5.32
CA PRO A 38 14.60 6.61 5.42
C PRO A 38 13.70 5.70 6.26
N ASN A 39 13.00 6.29 7.22
CA ASN A 39 12.15 5.55 8.14
C ASN A 39 10.71 6.04 8.04
N PRO A 40 9.79 5.25 7.45
CA PRO A 40 8.39 5.61 7.33
C PRO A 40 7.68 5.88 8.66
N ALA A 41 8.20 5.34 9.78
CA ALA A 41 7.67 5.59 11.12
C ALA A 41 7.89 7.04 11.61
N LEU A 42 8.74 7.81 10.94
CA LEU A 42 9.00 9.22 11.30
C LEU A 42 8.15 10.21 10.49
N ILE A 43 7.24 9.72 9.67
CA ILE A 43 6.29 10.55 8.94
C ILE A 43 5.26 11.06 9.94
N ASP A 44 5.17 12.37 10.12
CA ASP A 44 4.31 13.06 11.08
C ASP A 44 3.34 14.07 10.41
N GLU A 45 3.31 14.08 9.08
CA GLU A 45 2.39 14.88 8.26
C GLU A 45 1.69 14.03 7.20
N GLU A 46 0.56 14.51 6.67
CA GLU A 46 -0.20 13.80 5.64
C GLU A 46 0.55 13.81 4.31
N VAL A 47 0.94 12.63 3.83
CA VAL A 47 1.75 12.48 2.60
C VAL A 47 1.24 11.35 1.70
N VAL A 48 1.60 11.44 0.44
CA VAL A 48 1.67 10.31 -0.49
C VAL A 48 3.12 9.81 -0.50
N LEU A 49 3.31 8.56 -0.13
CA LEU A 49 4.62 7.93 -0.13
C LEU A 49 4.99 7.47 -1.54
N VAL A 50 6.04 8.04 -2.10
CA VAL A 50 6.56 7.68 -3.42
C VAL A 50 7.90 7.00 -3.27
N SER A 51 8.06 5.81 -3.83
CA SER A 51 9.32 5.07 -3.76
C SER A 51 9.51 4.15 -4.96
N LYS A 52 10.75 3.69 -5.16
CA LYS A 52 11.02 2.69 -6.19
C LYS A 52 10.36 1.35 -5.85
N ASP A 53 10.42 0.94 -4.59
CA ASP A 53 9.81 -0.27 -4.04
C ASP A 53 9.67 -0.12 -2.52
N LEU A 54 8.79 -0.88 -1.90
CA LEU A 54 8.60 -0.92 -0.45
C LEU A 54 8.90 -2.32 0.06
N THR A 55 9.84 -2.39 0.99
CA THR A 55 10.18 -3.63 1.68
C THR A 55 9.12 -4.00 2.71
N PRO A 56 9.07 -5.28 3.16
CA PRO A 56 8.21 -5.68 4.27
C PRO A 56 8.40 -4.85 5.53
N SER A 57 9.64 -4.48 5.83
CA SER A 57 9.98 -3.64 6.99
C SER A 57 9.47 -2.20 6.84
N ASP A 58 9.52 -1.64 5.64
CA ASP A 58 9.01 -0.30 5.37
C ASP A 58 7.48 -0.28 5.54
N THR A 59 6.80 -1.27 4.95
CA THR A 59 5.34 -1.36 5.00
C THR A 59 4.79 -1.64 6.39
N ALA A 60 5.52 -2.38 7.23
CA ALA A 60 5.12 -2.65 8.61
C ALA A 60 5.17 -1.41 9.52
N GLN A 61 5.85 -0.35 9.09
CA GLN A 61 6.02 0.90 9.83
C GLN A 61 5.12 2.03 9.33
N LEU A 62 4.29 1.78 8.30
CA LEU A 62 3.37 2.77 7.77
C LEU A 62 2.25 3.08 8.75
N ASP A 63 2.04 4.36 9.02
CA ASP A 63 0.89 4.83 9.77
C ASP A 63 -0.14 5.44 8.81
N ARG A 64 -1.34 4.82 8.74
CA ARG A 64 -2.46 5.31 7.92
C ARG A 64 -2.96 6.69 8.34
N GLN A 65 -2.61 7.16 9.54
CA GLN A 65 -2.94 8.51 9.97
C GLN A 65 -2.22 9.54 9.09
N PHE A 66 -1.00 9.25 8.69
CA PHE A 66 -0.15 10.16 7.93
C PHE A 66 -0.01 9.74 6.47
N VAL A 67 0.16 8.45 6.18
CA VAL A 67 0.31 7.97 4.80
C VAL A 67 -1.07 7.83 4.15
N LYS A 68 -1.41 8.76 3.26
CA LYS A 68 -2.70 8.84 2.57
C LYS A 68 -2.73 8.15 1.21
N GLY A 69 -1.56 7.85 0.66
CA GLY A 69 -1.42 7.13 -0.60
C GLY A 69 -0.04 6.51 -0.74
N ILE A 70 0.06 5.48 -1.55
CA ILE A 70 1.32 4.80 -1.88
C ILE A 70 1.45 4.73 -3.39
N LEU A 71 2.63 5.10 -3.88
CA LEU A 71 2.98 5.03 -5.29
C LEU A 71 4.37 4.42 -5.44
N THR A 72 4.48 3.33 -6.21
CA THR A 72 5.78 2.68 -6.43
C THR A 72 6.07 2.43 -7.90
N ASP A 73 7.36 2.52 -8.27
CA ASP A 73 7.80 2.17 -9.63
C ASP A 73 7.70 0.68 -9.87
N LEU A 74 8.12 -0.12 -8.89
CA LEU A 74 8.10 -1.57 -8.97
C LEU A 74 6.89 -2.14 -8.24
N GLY A 75 6.67 -3.43 -8.47
CA GLY A 75 5.62 -4.18 -7.79
C GLY A 75 4.46 -4.57 -8.70
N GLY A 76 3.57 -5.36 -8.14
CA GLY A 76 2.37 -5.85 -8.82
C GLY A 76 1.27 -6.15 -7.81
N ARG A 77 0.15 -6.69 -8.26
CA ARG A 77 -1.05 -6.95 -7.41
C ARG A 77 -0.77 -7.88 -6.23
N THR A 78 0.21 -8.74 -6.34
CA THR A 78 0.63 -9.71 -5.32
C THR A 78 1.87 -9.27 -4.54
N ALA A 79 2.47 -8.13 -4.89
CA ALA A 79 3.60 -7.58 -4.15
C ALA A 79 3.21 -7.27 -2.70
N HIS A 80 4.19 -7.38 -1.79
CA HIS A 80 3.97 -7.15 -0.37
C HIS A 80 3.37 -5.77 -0.08
N ALA A 81 3.87 -4.73 -0.74
CA ALA A 81 3.34 -3.37 -0.65
C ALA A 81 1.84 -3.30 -0.99
N SER A 82 1.40 -4.01 -2.04
CA SER A 82 -0.01 -4.06 -2.44
C SER A 82 -0.90 -4.78 -1.44
N ILE A 83 -0.41 -5.84 -0.83
CA ILE A 83 -1.14 -6.60 0.20
C ILE A 83 -1.28 -5.74 1.45
N MET A 84 -0.19 -5.11 1.90
CA MET A 84 -0.20 -4.25 3.08
C MET A 84 -1.04 -2.99 2.88
N ALA A 85 -0.95 -2.33 1.73
CA ALA A 85 -1.78 -1.17 1.39
C ALA A 85 -3.27 -1.52 1.50
N ARG A 86 -3.70 -2.68 0.98
CA ARG A 86 -5.08 -3.16 1.12
C ARG A 86 -5.46 -3.45 2.58
N THR A 87 -4.56 -4.05 3.36
CA THR A 87 -4.79 -4.35 4.78
C THR A 87 -4.92 -3.06 5.60
N LEU A 88 -4.10 -2.06 5.30
CA LEU A 88 -4.14 -0.74 5.93
C LEU A 88 -5.20 0.18 5.33
N GLU A 89 -5.86 -0.26 4.24
CA GLU A 89 -6.86 0.52 3.51
C GLU A 89 -6.32 1.85 2.99
N ILE A 90 -5.06 1.87 2.58
CA ILE A 90 -4.38 3.02 1.97
C ILE A 90 -4.48 2.86 0.44
N PRO A 91 -4.95 3.88 -0.31
CA PRO A 91 -4.90 3.87 -1.77
C PRO A 91 -3.49 3.62 -2.27
N ALA A 92 -3.31 2.71 -3.21
CA ALA A 92 -1.99 2.40 -3.74
C ALA A 92 -2.02 2.13 -5.25
N VAL A 93 -1.04 2.69 -5.94
CA VAL A 93 -0.72 2.38 -7.33
C VAL A 93 0.72 1.88 -7.37
N VAL A 94 0.91 0.70 -7.92
CA VAL A 94 2.22 0.01 -7.96
C VAL A 94 2.58 -0.37 -9.39
N GLY A 95 3.87 -0.42 -9.69
CA GLY A 95 4.34 -0.76 -11.04
C GLY A 95 4.16 0.39 -12.03
N SER A 96 4.36 1.63 -11.61
CA SER A 96 4.27 2.80 -12.47
C SER A 96 5.49 2.98 -13.39
N ASP A 97 6.61 2.36 -13.03
CA ASP A 97 7.93 2.45 -13.66
C ASP A 97 8.60 3.84 -13.60
N VAL A 98 7.83 4.91 -13.40
CA VAL A 98 8.28 6.31 -13.57
C VAL A 98 7.97 7.23 -12.39
N ALA A 99 7.26 6.76 -11.37
CA ALA A 99 6.77 7.63 -10.28
C ALA A 99 7.88 8.41 -9.58
N THR A 100 9.01 7.75 -9.30
CA THR A 100 10.16 8.39 -8.62
C THR A 100 10.89 9.41 -9.51
N GLN A 101 10.60 9.44 -10.80
CA GLN A 101 11.18 10.40 -11.75
C GLN A 101 10.25 11.58 -12.01
N GLU A 102 8.94 11.32 -12.01
CA GLU A 102 7.91 12.32 -12.37
C GLU A 102 7.40 13.09 -11.14
N VAL A 103 7.44 12.47 -9.95
CA VAL A 103 6.96 13.11 -8.71
C VAL A 103 8.14 13.71 -7.95
N THR A 104 8.08 15.01 -7.72
CA THR A 104 9.06 15.72 -6.88
C THR A 104 8.53 15.92 -5.48
N ASP A 105 9.44 16.05 -4.52
CA ASP A 105 9.10 16.24 -3.11
C ASP A 105 8.28 17.52 -2.89
N GLY A 106 7.24 17.43 -2.07
CA GLY A 106 6.37 18.55 -1.73
C GLY A 106 5.28 18.88 -2.76
N VAL A 107 5.20 18.17 -3.90
CA VAL A 107 4.13 18.38 -4.88
C VAL A 107 2.85 17.67 -4.44
N THR A 108 1.70 18.25 -4.77
CA THR A 108 0.40 17.60 -4.53
C THR A 108 0.17 16.47 -5.53
N VAL A 109 -0.20 15.29 -5.02
CA VAL A 109 -0.47 14.11 -5.85
C VAL A 109 -1.81 13.50 -5.47
N ILE A 110 -2.59 13.14 -6.48
CA ILE A 110 -3.80 12.31 -6.33
C ILE A 110 -3.43 10.87 -6.67
N VAL A 111 -3.82 9.94 -5.80
CA VAL A 111 -3.67 8.50 -6.01
C VAL A 111 -5.04 7.84 -5.91
N ASP A 112 -5.59 7.38 -7.03
CA ASP A 112 -6.83 6.61 -7.08
C ASP A 112 -6.52 5.11 -7.17
N GLY A 113 -6.56 4.44 -6.04
CA GLY A 113 -6.31 2.99 -5.96
C GLY A 113 -7.40 2.12 -6.56
N LEU A 114 -8.56 2.68 -6.95
CA LEU A 114 -9.66 1.95 -7.60
C LEU A 114 -9.47 1.89 -9.12
N THR A 115 -9.10 3.02 -9.72
CA THR A 115 -8.89 3.14 -11.17
C THR A 115 -7.44 2.91 -11.57
N GLY A 116 -6.49 3.18 -10.66
CA GLY A 116 -5.06 3.18 -10.93
C GLY A 116 -4.55 4.53 -11.44
N ASP A 117 -5.37 5.56 -11.38
CA ASP A 117 -4.99 6.89 -11.83
C ASP A 117 -4.05 7.58 -10.81
N VAL A 118 -3.03 8.23 -11.34
CA VAL A 118 -2.12 9.09 -10.58
C VAL A 118 -2.06 10.44 -11.29
N ILE A 119 -2.35 11.52 -10.56
CA ILE A 119 -2.32 12.87 -11.11
C ILE A 119 -1.35 13.70 -10.26
N VAL A 120 -0.31 14.20 -10.91
CA VAL A 120 0.72 15.04 -10.30
C VAL A 120 0.37 16.50 -10.56
N ASP A 121 0.47 17.35 -9.54
CA ASP A 121 0.15 18.76 -9.59
C ASP A 121 -1.24 19.05 -10.22
N PRO A 122 -2.33 18.48 -9.63
CA PRO A 122 -3.68 18.66 -10.17
C PRO A 122 -4.12 20.12 -10.11
N ASP A 123 -4.89 20.55 -11.11
CA ASP A 123 -5.59 21.82 -11.02
C ASP A 123 -6.71 21.81 -9.95
N ALA A 124 -7.22 22.97 -9.61
CA ALA A 124 -8.21 23.13 -8.54
C ALA A 124 -9.51 22.35 -8.80
N ASP A 125 -9.95 22.26 -10.05
CA ASP A 125 -11.20 21.56 -10.42
C ASP A 125 -11.02 20.04 -10.33
N THR A 126 -9.88 19.55 -10.79
CA THR A 126 -9.49 18.13 -10.67
C THR A 126 -9.36 17.74 -9.21
N LEU A 127 -8.67 18.56 -8.40
CA LEU A 127 -8.52 18.30 -6.97
C LEU A 127 -9.88 18.25 -6.27
N ALA A 128 -10.77 19.22 -6.53
CA ALA A 128 -12.11 19.24 -5.95
C ALA A 128 -12.94 18.00 -6.34
N THR A 129 -12.81 17.56 -7.60
CA THR A 129 -13.50 16.35 -8.10
C THR A 129 -13.05 15.10 -7.33
N TYR A 130 -11.76 14.92 -7.11
CA TYR A 130 -11.26 13.75 -6.39
C TYR A 130 -11.47 13.84 -4.88
N GLN A 131 -11.50 15.05 -4.31
CA GLN A 131 -11.92 15.24 -2.91
C GLN A 131 -13.38 14.81 -2.71
N GLN A 132 -14.27 15.15 -3.66
CA GLN A 132 -15.67 14.69 -3.61
C GLN A 132 -15.76 13.18 -3.75
N LYS A 133 -15.03 12.55 -4.69
CA LYS A 133 -14.96 11.09 -4.82
C LYS A 133 -14.50 10.41 -3.53
N ALA A 134 -13.49 10.97 -2.87
CA ALA A 134 -12.98 10.43 -1.60
C ALA A 134 -14.02 10.54 -0.47
N ALA A 135 -14.77 11.65 -0.41
CA ALA A 135 -15.84 11.85 0.55
C ALA A 135 -16.99 10.84 0.31
N ASP A 136 -17.41 10.65 -0.95
CA ASP A 136 -18.46 9.70 -1.33
C ASP A 136 -18.06 8.25 -1.00
N TYR A 137 -16.83 7.88 -1.29
CA TYR A 137 -16.28 6.56 -0.95
C TYR A 137 -16.25 6.33 0.58
N SER A 138 -15.82 7.36 1.31
CA SER A 138 -15.81 7.30 2.78
C SER A 138 -17.20 7.15 3.38
N ALA A 139 -18.19 7.87 2.84
CA ALA A 139 -19.60 7.75 3.26
C ALA A 139 -20.14 6.35 2.96
N GLN A 140 -19.88 5.81 1.77
CA GLN A 140 -20.30 4.46 1.40
C GLN A 140 -19.66 3.40 2.33
N ARG A 141 -18.41 3.56 2.68
CA ARG A 141 -17.75 2.67 3.64
C ARG A 141 -18.35 2.74 5.04
N ALA A 142 -18.74 3.94 5.47
CA ALA A 142 -19.42 4.10 6.76
C ALA A 142 -20.76 3.36 6.77
N GLU A 143 -21.52 3.38 5.67
CA GLU A 143 -22.73 2.57 5.52
C GLU A 143 -22.45 1.07 5.61
N TRP A 144 -21.42 0.59 4.90
CA TRP A 144 -21.04 -0.84 4.97
C TRP A 144 -20.61 -1.25 6.38
N ALA A 145 -19.96 -0.38 7.12
CA ALA A 145 -19.56 -0.64 8.49
C ALA A 145 -20.75 -0.89 9.43
N LEU A 146 -21.93 -0.28 9.14
CA LEU A 146 -23.15 -0.53 9.90
C LEU A 146 -23.74 -1.93 9.67
N LEU A 147 -23.33 -2.60 8.58
CA LEU A 147 -23.77 -3.97 8.27
C LEU A 147 -22.95 -5.04 8.99
N LYS A 148 -21.84 -4.67 9.62
CA LYS A 148 -20.87 -5.59 10.23
C LYS A 148 -21.51 -6.57 11.22
N ASP A 149 -22.45 -6.11 12.02
CA ASP A 149 -23.09 -6.89 13.09
C ASP A 149 -24.48 -7.39 12.67
N GLN A 150 -24.87 -7.18 11.41
CA GLN A 150 -26.16 -7.64 10.90
C GLN A 150 -26.06 -9.08 10.39
N GLN A 151 -27.11 -9.84 10.61
CA GLN A 151 -27.21 -11.19 10.08
C GLN A 151 -27.34 -11.16 8.55
N SER A 152 -26.50 -11.93 7.86
CA SER A 152 -26.56 -12.03 6.40
C SER A 152 -27.74 -12.90 5.98
N VAL A 153 -28.78 -12.27 5.44
CA VAL A 153 -30.00 -12.94 4.99
C VAL A 153 -30.25 -12.57 3.53
N SER A 154 -30.53 -13.58 2.70
CA SER A 154 -30.91 -13.37 1.30
C SER A 154 -32.35 -12.86 1.17
N ALA A 155 -32.71 -12.37 -0.03
CA ALA A 155 -34.06 -11.88 -0.31
C ALA A 155 -35.17 -12.92 -0.11
N ASP A 156 -34.84 -14.21 -0.22
CA ASP A 156 -35.73 -15.35 0.05
C ASP A 156 -35.72 -15.83 1.52
N GLY A 157 -35.08 -15.07 2.41
CA GLY A 157 -35.07 -15.32 3.86
C GLY A 157 -34.05 -16.35 4.34
N LYS A 158 -33.12 -16.82 3.49
CA LYS A 158 -32.08 -17.78 3.92
C LYS A 158 -30.93 -17.06 4.60
N THR A 159 -30.51 -17.57 5.74
CA THR A 159 -29.35 -17.08 6.49
C THR A 159 -28.06 -17.67 5.94
N PHE A 160 -27.04 -16.83 5.78
CA PHE A 160 -25.71 -17.22 5.38
C PHE A 160 -24.69 -16.87 6.47
N VAL A 161 -23.68 -17.72 6.64
CA VAL A 161 -22.53 -17.42 7.48
C VAL A 161 -21.45 -16.82 6.60
N VAL A 162 -21.09 -15.56 6.88
CA VAL A 162 -19.96 -14.88 6.23
C VAL A 162 -18.76 -15.02 7.14
N GLY A 163 -17.71 -15.66 6.64
CA GLY A 163 -16.45 -15.86 7.37
C GLY A 163 -15.30 -15.17 6.65
N ALA A 164 -14.28 -14.76 7.41
CA ALA A 164 -13.03 -14.23 6.89
C ALA A 164 -11.85 -15.02 7.45
N ASN A 165 -10.81 -15.20 6.63
CA ASN A 165 -9.55 -15.73 7.09
C ASN A 165 -8.74 -14.61 7.74
N ILE A 166 -8.29 -14.82 8.96
CA ILE A 166 -7.42 -13.90 9.68
C ILE A 166 -6.05 -14.53 9.88
N GLY A 167 -4.99 -13.78 9.59
CA GLY A 167 -3.61 -14.26 9.71
C GLY A 167 -3.09 -14.30 11.16
N SER A 168 -3.61 -13.44 12.04
CA SER A 168 -3.34 -13.46 13.48
C SER A 168 -4.50 -12.84 14.25
N PRO A 169 -4.81 -13.35 15.46
CA PRO A 169 -5.71 -12.64 16.36
C PRO A 169 -5.03 -11.35 16.83
N LYS A 170 -5.76 -10.25 16.83
CA LYS A 170 -5.33 -9.02 17.54
C LYS A 170 -5.66 -9.13 19.00
#